data_0165c83989452834911ae056c8cf93e5
#
_entry.id   0165c83989452834911ae056c8cf93e5
#
_cell.length_a   1.000
_cell.length_b   1.000
_cell.length_c   1.000
_cell.angle_alpha   90.00
_cell.angle_beta   90.00
_cell.angle_gamma   90.00
#
_symmetry.space_group_name_H-M   'P 1'
#
loop_
_entity.id
_entity.type
_entity.pdbx_description
1 polymer ?
#
loop_
_entity_poly.entity_id
_entity_poly.type
_entity_poly.pdbx_seq_one_letter_code
_entity_poly.pdbx_strand_id
1 'polypeptide(L)'
;MYKILAKEELVPNIHLINVEAPAVAKKAQPGQFVIITVDEKGERIPLTVADWDREKGFITIVFMEVGTTTQRLALLNAGDSLYSLVGPLGIPTHIEKFGTVVCVGGCYGIAAMMPIARAMKEAGNKVISVIEGRSKYLLFWEEELKRVSDQLFVTVGDGSHAAERWIPDQVKQIVDSGGKIDLVVAFGCTFMMKLTSETTKPLGIKTVVHLSSIMVDGTGMCGCCRVSVGGETRFACVDGPEFDGHEVDWDVLLSRQRGYQDEEIQSLQEWESRQWSRT
;
A
#
# COMPACT_ATOMS: atom_id res chain seq x y z
N MET A 1 -4.45 -3.07 -24.24
CA MET A 1 -5.05 -3.87 -23.14
C MET A 1 -3.94 -4.64 -22.45
N TYR A 2 -4.02 -4.83 -21.15
CA TYR A 2 -2.98 -5.46 -20.32
C TYR A 2 -3.51 -6.76 -19.77
N LYS A 3 -2.96 -7.90 -20.21
CA LYS A 3 -3.46 -9.23 -19.89
C LYS A 3 -3.15 -9.62 -18.45
N ILE A 4 -4.12 -10.19 -17.75
CA ILE A 4 -3.95 -10.81 -16.45
C ILE A 4 -3.41 -12.23 -16.67
N LEU A 5 -2.20 -12.49 -16.20
CA LEU A 5 -1.51 -13.78 -16.39
C LEU A 5 -1.88 -14.78 -15.30
N ALA A 6 -2.11 -14.28 -14.09
CA ALA A 6 -2.50 -15.08 -12.93
C ALA A 6 -3.35 -14.23 -11.98
N LYS A 7 -4.21 -14.90 -11.23
CA LYS A 7 -5.00 -14.32 -10.13
C LYS A 7 -5.04 -15.31 -8.97
N GLU A 8 -4.98 -14.78 -7.77
CA GLU A 8 -5.08 -15.53 -6.52
C GLU A 8 -5.84 -14.69 -5.50
N GLU A 9 -6.72 -15.29 -4.72
CA GLU A 9 -7.27 -14.70 -3.51
C GLU A 9 -6.37 -15.09 -2.34
N LEU A 10 -5.57 -14.14 -1.83
CA LEU A 10 -4.60 -14.39 -0.77
C LEU A 10 -5.28 -14.66 0.57
N VAL A 11 -6.28 -13.86 0.88
CA VAL A 11 -7.18 -13.96 2.05
C VAL A 11 -8.52 -13.32 1.65
N PRO A 12 -9.61 -13.51 2.40
CA PRO A 12 -10.90 -12.94 2.03
C PRO A 12 -10.83 -11.46 1.64
N ASN A 13 -11.34 -11.12 0.46
CA ASN A 13 -11.38 -9.78 -0.14
C ASN A 13 -10.01 -9.16 -0.49
N ILE A 14 -8.91 -9.90 -0.39
CA ILE A 14 -7.58 -9.43 -0.84
C ILE A 14 -7.08 -10.34 -1.96
N HIS A 15 -6.88 -9.75 -3.12
CA HIS A 15 -6.51 -10.43 -4.34
C HIS A 15 -5.13 -10.02 -4.83
N LEU A 16 -4.42 -10.98 -5.41
CA LEU A 16 -3.20 -10.78 -6.17
C LEU A 16 -3.50 -11.01 -7.65
N ILE A 17 -3.02 -10.11 -8.50
CA ILE A 17 -2.98 -10.32 -9.95
C ILE A 17 -1.57 -10.08 -10.49
N ASN A 18 -1.16 -10.92 -11.44
CA ASN A 18 0.02 -10.68 -12.27
C ASN A 18 -0.44 -10.13 -13.61
N VAL A 19 0.01 -8.94 -13.94
CA VAL A 19 -0.40 -8.23 -15.17
C VAL A 19 0.77 -8.12 -16.13
N GLU A 20 0.58 -8.56 -17.36
CA GLU A 20 1.57 -8.44 -18.44
C GLU A 20 1.79 -6.96 -18.78
N ALA A 21 2.94 -6.43 -18.40
CA ALA A 21 3.32 -5.03 -18.57
C ALA A 21 4.85 -4.88 -18.68
N PRO A 22 5.50 -5.40 -19.73
CA PRO A 22 6.96 -5.50 -19.82
C PRO A 22 7.68 -4.14 -19.72
N ALA A 23 7.08 -3.09 -20.29
CA ALA A 23 7.64 -1.74 -20.20
C ALA A 23 7.64 -1.18 -18.78
N VAL A 24 6.62 -1.53 -17.97
CA VAL A 24 6.52 -1.16 -16.56
C VAL A 24 7.44 -2.04 -15.72
N ALA A 25 7.38 -3.35 -15.88
CA ALA A 25 8.23 -4.31 -15.15
C ALA A 25 9.72 -4.00 -15.27
N LYS A 26 10.16 -3.59 -16.48
CA LYS A 26 11.56 -3.22 -16.73
C LYS A 26 12.03 -2.04 -15.88
N LYS A 27 11.15 -1.09 -15.57
CA LYS A 27 11.47 0.20 -14.91
C LYS A 27 11.00 0.26 -13.46
N ALA A 28 10.13 -0.64 -13.03
CA ALA A 28 9.56 -0.65 -11.68
C ALA A 28 10.63 -0.70 -10.60
N GLN A 29 10.42 0.10 -9.55
CA GLN A 29 11.26 0.21 -8.37
C GLN A 29 10.38 0.18 -7.11
N PRO A 30 10.96 -0.16 -5.92
CA PRO A 30 10.21 -0.17 -4.67
C PRO A 30 9.48 1.15 -4.41
N GLY A 31 8.26 1.09 -3.91
CA GLY A 31 7.45 2.26 -3.55
C GLY A 31 6.68 2.90 -4.70
N GLN A 32 6.86 2.45 -5.93
CA GLN A 32 6.12 2.95 -7.08
C GLN A 32 4.75 2.28 -7.23
N PHE A 33 3.86 2.92 -7.98
CA PHE A 33 2.49 2.48 -8.25
C PHE A 33 2.16 2.58 -9.74
N VAL A 34 1.01 2.06 -10.09
CA VAL A 34 0.40 2.21 -11.42
C VAL A 34 -1.00 2.78 -11.28
N ILE A 35 -1.48 3.48 -12.31
CA ILE A 35 -2.90 3.81 -12.46
C ILE A 35 -3.52 2.79 -13.42
N ILE A 36 -4.56 2.11 -12.99
CA ILE A 36 -5.29 1.17 -13.81
C ILE A 36 -6.71 1.66 -14.12
N THR A 37 -7.27 1.14 -15.20
CA THR A 37 -8.68 1.26 -15.56
C THR A 37 -9.16 -0.14 -15.94
N VAL A 38 -10.22 -0.62 -15.29
CA VAL A 38 -10.72 -1.99 -15.48
C VAL A 38 -11.35 -2.17 -16.87
N ASP A 39 -12.21 -1.24 -17.25
CA ASP A 39 -12.90 -1.20 -18.55
C ASP A 39 -13.01 0.24 -19.09
N GLU A 40 -13.51 0.41 -20.31
CA GLU A 40 -13.55 1.70 -21.00
C GLU A 40 -14.28 2.82 -20.22
N LYS A 41 -15.27 2.46 -19.42
CA LYS A 41 -16.05 3.38 -18.58
C LYS A 41 -15.63 3.33 -17.11
N GLY A 42 -14.58 2.59 -16.79
CA GLY A 42 -14.07 2.39 -15.44
C GLY A 42 -13.36 3.61 -14.92
N GLU A 43 -13.37 3.75 -13.61
CA GLU A 43 -12.57 4.74 -12.91
C GLU A 43 -11.09 4.42 -13.00
N ARG A 44 -10.28 5.44 -12.86
CA ARG A 44 -8.83 5.36 -12.76
C ARG A 44 -8.45 5.26 -11.29
N ILE A 45 -7.80 4.16 -10.90
CA ILE A 45 -7.39 3.95 -9.50
C ILE A 45 -5.89 3.68 -9.41
N PRO A 46 -5.20 4.23 -8.38
CA PRO A 46 -3.81 3.91 -8.10
C PRO A 46 -3.69 2.59 -7.35
N LEU A 47 -2.79 1.73 -7.80
CA LEU A 47 -2.45 0.49 -7.10
C LEU A 47 -0.93 0.34 -7.04
N THR A 48 -0.42 0.00 -5.85
CA THR A 48 1.02 -0.16 -5.63
C THR A 48 1.54 -1.39 -6.38
N VAL A 49 2.73 -1.26 -6.97
CA VAL A 49 3.46 -2.39 -7.53
C VAL A 49 4.07 -3.20 -6.39
N ALA A 50 3.46 -4.34 -6.07
CA ALA A 50 3.87 -5.20 -4.96
C ALA A 50 5.09 -6.08 -5.30
N ASP A 51 5.25 -6.43 -6.58
CA ASP A 51 6.42 -7.12 -7.10
C ASP A 51 6.47 -7.01 -8.63
N TRP A 52 7.58 -7.47 -9.24
CA TRP A 52 7.74 -7.50 -10.70
C TRP A 52 8.75 -8.56 -11.13
N ASP A 53 8.54 -9.08 -12.33
CA ASP A 53 9.49 -9.95 -13.01
C ASP A 53 9.92 -9.30 -14.33
N ARG A 54 11.18 -8.86 -14.39
CA ARG A 54 11.72 -8.16 -15.56
C ARG A 54 11.93 -9.08 -16.76
N GLU A 55 12.21 -10.36 -16.52
CA GLU A 55 12.45 -11.34 -17.57
C GLU A 55 11.14 -11.80 -18.20
N LYS A 56 10.15 -12.12 -17.37
CA LYS A 56 8.82 -12.53 -17.82
C LYS A 56 7.91 -11.34 -18.20
N GLY A 57 8.30 -10.11 -17.85
CA GLY A 57 7.62 -8.89 -18.27
C GLY A 57 6.27 -8.66 -17.60
N PHE A 58 6.10 -9.03 -16.34
CA PHE A 58 4.87 -8.75 -15.59
C PHE A 58 5.13 -7.98 -14.29
N ILE A 59 4.10 -7.32 -13.82
CA ILE A 59 4.04 -6.74 -12.47
C ILE A 59 3.00 -7.47 -11.63
N THR A 60 3.22 -7.52 -10.33
CA THR A 60 2.27 -8.03 -9.34
C THR A 60 1.57 -6.87 -8.65
N ILE A 61 0.26 -6.93 -8.61
CA ILE A 61 -0.59 -5.98 -7.90
C ILE A 61 -1.37 -6.76 -6.85
N VAL A 62 -1.41 -6.25 -5.63
CA VAL A 62 -2.28 -6.75 -4.56
C VAL A 62 -3.27 -5.65 -4.21
N PHE A 63 -4.55 -6.00 -4.16
CA PHE A 63 -5.62 -5.04 -3.88
C PHE A 63 -6.71 -5.65 -3.00
N MET A 64 -7.42 -4.78 -2.30
CA MET A 64 -8.55 -5.14 -1.45
C MET A 64 -9.85 -4.66 -2.07
N GLU A 65 -10.90 -5.46 -1.97
CA GLU A 65 -12.26 -5.08 -2.37
C GLU A 65 -12.84 -4.05 -1.39
N VAL A 66 -12.77 -2.77 -1.76
CA VAL A 66 -13.25 -1.66 -0.91
C VAL A 66 -14.31 -0.79 -1.57
N GLY A 67 -14.50 -0.91 -2.88
CA GLY A 67 -15.46 -0.11 -3.65
C GLY A 67 -15.77 -0.75 -4.99
N THR A 68 -16.65 -0.12 -5.76
CA THR A 68 -17.16 -0.64 -7.05
C THR A 68 -16.04 -1.05 -8.00
N THR A 69 -15.00 -0.23 -8.14
CA THR A 69 -13.92 -0.51 -9.10
C THR A 69 -13.09 -1.72 -8.67
N THR A 70 -12.76 -1.86 -7.39
CA THR A 70 -11.99 -3.01 -6.90
C THR A 70 -12.83 -4.29 -6.87
N GLN A 71 -14.14 -4.23 -6.62
CA GLN A 71 -15.04 -5.37 -6.80
C GLN A 71 -15.11 -5.82 -8.27
N ARG A 72 -15.19 -4.86 -9.23
CA ARG A 72 -15.14 -5.20 -10.67
C ARG A 72 -13.81 -5.82 -11.06
N LEU A 73 -12.70 -5.33 -10.52
CA LEU A 73 -11.38 -5.91 -10.73
C LEU A 73 -11.31 -7.34 -10.17
N ALA A 74 -11.93 -7.59 -9.02
CA ALA A 74 -11.99 -8.91 -8.40
C ALA A 74 -12.82 -9.93 -9.20
N LEU A 75 -13.68 -9.51 -10.13
CA LEU A 75 -14.39 -10.41 -11.04
C LEU A 75 -13.55 -10.88 -12.23
N LEU A 76 -12.47 -10.17 -12.57
CA LEU A 76 -11.58 -10.59 -13.67
C LEU A 76 -10.77 -11.82 -13.26
N ASN A 77 -10.45 -12.65 -14.26
CA ASN A 77 -9.71 -13.89 -14.10
C ASN A 77 -8.41 -13.89 -14.93
N ALA A 78 -7.57 -14.89 -14.73
CA ALA A 78 -6.45 -15.13 -15.62
C ALA A 78 -6.95 -15.34 -17.07
N GLY A 79 -6.35 -14.60 -18.00
CA GLY A 79 -6.77 -14.53 -19.39
C GLY A 79 -7.56 -13.27 -19.76
N ASP A 80 -8.24 -12.65 -18.81
CA ASP A 80 -8.88 -11.34 -19.00
C ASP A 80 -7.85 -10.21 -19.12
N SER A 81 -8.30 -8.99 -19.42
CA SER A 81 -7.40 -7.85 -19.62
C SER A 81 -7.96 -6.59 -18.98
N LEU A 82 -7.06 -5.79 -18.40
CA LEU A 82 -7.35 -4.40 -18.04
C LEU A 82 -7.40 -3.53 -19.30
N TYR A 83 -8.29 -2.55 -19.30
CA TYR A 83 -8.43 -1.59 -20.39
C TYR A 83 -7.18 -0.70 -20.51
N SER A 84 -6.69 -0.18 -19.39
CA SER A 84 -5.53 0.70 -19.33
C SER A 84 -4.67 0.44 -18.10
N LEU A 85 -3.37 0.65 -18.26
CA LEU A 85 -2.38 0.64 -17.18
C LEU A 85 -1.30 1.66 -17.52
N VAL A 86 -1.07 2.60 -16.62
CA VAL A 86 -0.07 3.66 -16.77
C VAL A 86 0.91 3.57 -15.60
N GLY A 87 2.19 3.55 -15.91
CA GLY A 87 3.25 3.47 -14.91
C GLY A 87 4.62 3.03 -15.47
N PRO A 88 5.60 2.81 -14.59
CA PRO A 88 5.54 3.05 -13.15
C PRO A 88 5.45 4.54 -12.85
N LEU A 89 4.73 4.91 -11.78
CA LEU A 89 4.48 6.28 -11.34
C LEU A 89 4.99 6.47 -9.90
N GLY A 90 5.16 7.72 -9.51
CA GLY A 90 5.68 8.10 -8.21
C GLY A 90 7.21 8.04 -8.12
N ILE A 91 7.75 8.74 -7.13
CA ILE A 91 9.16 8.69 -6.78
C ILE A 91 9.43 7.36 -6.08
N PRO A 92 10.44 6.58 -6.50
CA PRO A 92 10.83 5.36 -5.78
C PRO A 92 11.26 5.68 -4.35
N THR A 93 11.04 4.72 -3.45
CA THR A 93 11.58 4.81 -2.08
C THR A 93 13.09 4.94 -2.13
N HIS A 94 13.62 5.88 -1.34
CA HIS A 94 15.05 6.04 -1.19
C HIS A 94 15.65 4.87 -0.41
N ILE A 95 16.48 4.07 -1.07
CA ILE A 95 17.11 2.87 -0.50
C ILE A 95 18.59 3.17 -0.26
N GLU A 96 18.98 3.13 1.02
CA GLU A 96 20.38 3.23 1.44
C GLU A 96 20.60 2.45 2.75
N LYS A 97 21.83 2.42 3.25
CA LYS A 97 22.15 1.82 4.54
C LYS A 97 21.89 2.80 5.67
N PHE A 98 20.70 2.76 6.24
CA PHE A 98 20.27 3.56 7.40
C PHE A 98 20.76 2.96 8.72
N GLY A 99 20.74 1.63 8.83
CA GLY A 99 21.01 0.90 10.07
C GLY A 99 19.87 -0.08 10.39
N THR A 100 19.04 0.19 11.38
CA THR A 100 17.84 -0.59 11.68
C THR A 100 16.62 0.10 11.06
N VAL A 101 15.96 -0.59 10.13
CA VAL A 101 14.75 -0.13 9.46
C VAL A 101 13.57 -0.97 9.90
N VAL A 102 12.51 -0.31 10.36
CA VAL A 102 11.23 -0.95 10.68
C VAL A 102 10.26 -0.68 9.54
N CYS A 103 9.88 -1.73 8.82
CA CYS A 103 8.85 -1.68 7.79
C CYS A 103 7.52 -2.11 8.40
N VAL A 104 6.50 -1.26 8.36
CA VAL A 104 5.19 -1.55 8.93
C VAL A 104 4.14 -1.62 7.82
N GLY A 105 3.29 -2.65 7.84
CA GLY A 105 2.25 -2.87 6.86
C GLY A 105 0.94 -3.32 7.47
N GLY A 106 -0.14 -2.56 7.26
CA GLY A 106 -1.49 -2.93 7.67
C GLY A 106 -2.37 -3.31 6.48
N CYS A 107 -3.15 -4.39 6.59
CA CYS A 107 -4.05 -4.87 5.54
C CYS A 107 -3.34 -5.01 4.18
N TYR A 108 -3.84 -4.37 3.11
CA TYR A 108 -3.20 -4.35 1.78
C TYR A 108 -1.78 -3.74 1.79
N GLY A 109 -1.45 -2.92 2.78
CA GLY A 109 -0.12 -2.34 2.95
C GLY A 109 0.98 -3.38 3.20
N ILE A 110 0.63 -4.59 3.64
CA ILE A 110 1.55 -5.72 3.77
C ILE A 110 2.25 -6.01 2.43
N ALA A 111 1.49 -6.01 1.33
CA ALA A 111 2.04 -6.24 0.00
C ALA A 111 2.87 -5.06 -0.51
N ALA A 112 2.45 -3.83 -0.20
CA ALA A 112 3.15 -2.62 -0.63
C ALA A 112 4.52 -2.46 0.04
N MET A 113 4.68 -2.90 1.29
CA MET A 113 5.96 -2.83 2.00
C MET A 113 6.97 -3.91 1.57
N MET A 114 6.52 -5.03 1.01
CA MET A 114 7.37 -6.17 0.67
C MET A 114 8.60 -5.81 -0.21
N PRO A 115 8.44 -5.13 -1.37
CA PRO A 115 9.58 -4.77 -2.21
C PRO A 115 10.55 -3.81 -1.51
N ILE A 116 10.06 -2.98 -0.60
CA ILE A 116 10.91 -2.06 0.16
C ILE A 116 11.68 -2.81 1.25
N ALA A 117 11.03 -3.69 2.01
CA ALA A 117 11.70 -4.52 3.02
C ALA A 117 12.82 -5.34 2.37
N ARG A 118 12.56 -5.94 1.19
CA ARG A 118 13.56 -6.66 0.39
C ARG A 118 14.73 -5.76 0.00
N ALA A 119 14.46 -4.60 -0.60
CA ALA A 119 15.50 -3.68 -1.04
C ALA A 119 16.31 -3.10 0.12
N MET A 120 15.67 -2.79 1.26
CA MET A 120 16.37 -2.34 2.47
C MET A 120 17.29 -3.44 3.02
N LYS A 121 16.84 -4.71 2.99
CA LYS A 121 17.66 -5.85 3.39
C LYS A 121 18.87 -6.04 2.48
N GLU A 122 18.67 -5.95 1.17
CA GLU A 122 19.73 -6.02 0.15
C GLU A 122 20.75 -4.89 0.30
N ALA A 123 20.32 -3.70 0.73
CA ALA A 123 21.19 -2.57 1.04
C ALA A 123 21.99 -2.73 2.35
N GLY A 124 21.83 -3.85 3.06
CA GLY A 124 22.60 -4.17 4.27
C GLY A 124 22.04 -3.57 5.55
N ASN A 125 20.75 -3.22 5.58
CA ASN A 125 20.07 -2.82 6.79
C ASN A 125 19.66 -4.04 7.64
N LYS A 126 19.54 -3.84 8.95
CA LYS A 126 18.74 -4.72 9.79
C LYS A 126 17.28 -4.37 9.57
N VAL A 127 16.51 -5.29 9.00
CA VAL A 127 15.09 -5.09 8.68
C VAL A 127 14.21 -5.77 9.72
N ILE A 128 13.32 -5.03 10.29
CA ILE A 128 12.25 -5.50 11.19
C ILE A 128 10.93 -5.23 10.50
N SER A 129 10.19 -6.28 10.17
CA SER A 129 8.83 -6.13 9.62
C SER A 129 7.79 -6.25 10.74
N VAL A 130 6.80 -5.36 10.71
CA VAL A 130 5.64 -5.40 11.61
C VAL A 130 4.40 -5.40 10.72
N ILE A 131 3.61 -6.47 10.79
CA ILE A 131 2.37 -6.58 10.02
C ILE A 131 1.16 -6.57 10.93
N GLU A 132 0.08 -5.97 10.44
CA GLU A 132 -1.18 -5.86 11.17
C GLU A 132 -2.35 -6.29 10.32
N GLY A 133 -3.22 -7.11 10.91
CA GLY A 133 -4.53 -7.45 10.38
C GLY A 133 -5.61 -7.28 11.45
N ARG A 134 -6.87 -7.11 11.01
CA ARG A 134 -7.98 -7.11 11.94
C ARG A 134 -8.10 -8.45 12.67
N SER A 135 -7.80 -9.54 11.97
CA SER A 135 -7.80 -10.92 12.48
C SER A 135 -6.66 -11.70 11.84
N LYS A 136 -6.19 -12.76 12.50
CA LYS A 136 -5.07 -13.57 12.01
C LYS A 136 -5.32 -14.17 10.62
N TYR A 137 -6.53 -14.59 10.32
CA TYR A 137 -6.87 -15.18 9.02
C TYR A 137 -6.86 -14.17 7.84
N LEU A 138 -6.71 -12.87 8.12
CA LEU A 138 -6.56 -11.80 7.13
C LEU A 138 -5.09 -11.43 6.87
N LEU A 139 -4.14 -12.11 7.52
CA LEU A 139 -2.72 -11.91 7.30
C LEU A 139 -2.22 -12.83 6.18
N PHE A 140 -1.32 -12.32 5.38
CA PHE A 140 -0.71 -13.05 4.27
C PHE A 140 0.77 -12.69 4.15
N TRP A 141 1.53 -13.48 3.41
CA TRP A 141 2.97 -13.31 3.16
C TRP A 141 3.87 -13.30 4.40
N GLU A 142 3.45 -13.95 5.49
CA GLU A 142 4.30 -14.06 6.69
C GLU A 142 5.63 -14.76 6.37
N GLU A 143 5.61 -15.85 5.62
CA GLU A 143 6.83 -16.60 5.27
C GLU A 143 7.69 -15.83 4.27
N GLU A 144 7.08 -15.12 3.31
CA GLU A 144 7.76 -14.25 2.37
C GLU A 144 8.48 -13.11 3.09
N LEU A 145 7.80 -12.47 4.03
CA LEU A 145 8.38 -11.39 4.84
C LEU A 145 9.48 -11.87 5.78
N LYS A 146 9.38 -13.08 6.35
CA LYS A 146 10.46 -13.67 7.14
C LYS A 146 11.75 -13.86 6.33
N ARG A 147 11.65 -14.11 5.03
CA ARG A 147 12.84 -14.27 4.16
C ARG A 147 13.57 -12.97 3.90
N VAL A 148 12.87 -11.84 3.93
CA VAL A 148 13.43 -10.50 3.65
C VAL A 148 13.63 -9.65 4.91
N SER A 149 13.36 -10.20 6.09
CA SER A 149 13.46 -9.50 7.38
C SER A 149 14.33 -10.27 8.36
N ASP A 150 14.99 -9.56 9.27
CA ASP A 150 15.70 -10.16 10.40
C ASP A 150 14.75 -10.57 11.52
N GLN A 151 13.64 -9.83 11.64
CA GLN A 151 12.57 -10.09 12.60
C GLN A 151 11.21 -9.76 11.96
N LEU A 152 10.20 -10.56 12.28
CA LEU A 152 8.81 -10.31 11.91
C LEU A 152 7.95 -10.31 13.16
N PHE A 153 7.23 -9.21 13.37
CA PHE A 153 6.18 -9.10 14.38
C PHE A 153 4.82 -9.11 13.70
N VAL A 154 3.90 -9.84 14.29
CA VAL A 154 2.51 -9.95 13.83
C VAL A 154 1.60 -9.37 14.91
N THR A 155 0.76 -8.42 14.53
CA THR A 155 -0.22 -7.78 15.41
C THR A 155 -1.63 -8.01 14.88
N VAL A 156 -2.60 -8.21 15.76
CA VAL A 156 -4.02 -8.37 15.40
C VAL A 156 -4.90 -7.61 16.37
N GLY A 157 -6.00 -7.06 15.84
CA GLY A 157 -6.90 -6.19 16.59
C GLY A 157 -8.03 -6.91 17.33
N ASP A 158 -8.24 -8.22 17.10
CA ASP A 158 -9.38 -8.99 17.64
C ASP A 158 -9.00 -10.04 18.69
N GLY A 159 -7.76 -10.02 19.18
CA GLY A 159 -7.27 -10.98 20.16
C GLY A 159 -7.04 -12.41 19.64
N SER A 160 -7.16 -12.66 18.35
CA SER A 160 -6.92 -13.98 17.74
C SER A 160 -5.44 -14.41 17.72
N HIS A 161 -4.56 -13.55 18.19
CA HIS A 161 -3.12 -13.81 18.34
C HIS A 161 -2.63 -13.35 19.72
N ALA A 162 -1.59 -13.97 20.25
CA ALA A 162 -1.03 -13.68 21.59
C ALA A 162 -0.50 -12.25 21.76
N ALA A 163 -0.28 -11.50 20.68
CA ALA A 163 0.10 -10.09 20.70
C ALA A 163 -1.10 -9.22 20.30
N GLU A 164 -2.00 -8.96 21.24
CA GLU A 164 -3.02 -7.90 21.12
C GLU A 164 -2.35 -6.54 21.15
N ARG A 165 -1.80 -6.10 20.01
CA ARG A 165 -1.11 -4.81 19.93
C ARG A 165 -1.30 -4.21 18.57
N TRP A 166 -1.41 -2.90 18.55
CA TRP A 166 -1.36 -2.10 17.33
C TRP A 166 0.09 -1.90 16.87
N ILE A 167 0.30 -1.66 15.57
CA ILE A 167 1.64 -1.34 15.03
C ILE A 167 2.38 -0.27 15.85
N PRO A 168 1.76 0.86 16.24
CA PRO A 168 2.43 1.87 17.08
C PRO A 168 2.95 1.33 18.40
N ASP A 169 2.18 0.48 19.08
CA ASP A 169 2.59 -0.14 20.35
C ASP A 169 3.76 -1.10 20.14
N GLN A 170 3.78 -1.84 19.03
CA GLN A 170 4.88 -2.72 18.70
C GLN A 170 6.17 -1.94 18.40
N VAL A 171 6.07 -0.83 17.66
CA VAL A 171 7.21 0.07 17.41
C VAL A 171 7.76 0.62 18.73
N LYS A 172 6.88 1.10 19.61
CA LYS A 172 7.28 1.57 20.95
C LYS A 172 7.95 0.48 21.76
N GLN A 173 7.42 -0.75 21.77
CA GLN A 173 8.02 -1.88 22.49
C GLN A 173 9.43 -2.21 22.00
N ILE A 174 9.69 -2.12 20.68
CA ILE A 174 11.03 -2.34 20.13
C ILE A 174 12.01 -1.32 20.74
N VAL A 175 11.61 -0.05 20.86
CA VAL A 175 12.43 1.00 21.48
C VAL A 175 12.60 0.77 22.97
N ASP A 176 11.53 0.49 23.71
CA ASP A 176 11.53 0.28 25.17
C ASP A 176 12.39 -0.94 25.56
N SER A 177 12.53 -1.94 24.70
CA SER A 177 13.42 -3.09 24.89
C SER A 177 14.90 -2.80 24.56
N GLY A 178 15.26 -1.53 24.30
CA GLY A 178 16.63 -1.10 23.99
C GLY A 178 16.99 -1.23 22.51
N GLY A 179 16.03 -1.50 21.63
CA GLY A 179 16.23 -1.54 20.19
C GLY A 179 16.39 -0.13 19.60
N LYS A 180 17.47 0.08 18.86
CA LYS A 180 17.63 1.32 18.09
C LYS A 180 16.86 1.19 16.77
N ILE A 181 16.07 2.20 16.41
CA ILE A 181 15.40 2.33 15.12
C ILE A 181 15.94 3.60 14.44
N ASP A 182 16.46 3.45 13.22
CA ASP A 182 16.99 4.56 12.43
C ASP A 182 15.97 5.10 11.42
N LEU A 183 15.02 4.25 10.98
CA LEU A 183 13.95 4.60 10.05
C LEU A 183 12.73 3.72 10.27
N VAL A 184 11.55 4.32 10.24
CA VAL A 184 10.26 3.63 10.07
C VAL A 184 9.70 3.94 8.69
N VAL A 185 9.25 2.91 7.97
CA VAL A 185 8.54 3.05 6.68
C VAL A 185 7.16 2.42 6.83
N ALA A 186 6.10 3.23 6.63
CA ALA A 186 4.74 2.80 6.95
C ALA A 186 3.81 2.78 5.72
N PHE A 187 3.07 1.66 5.60
CA PHE A 187 2.08 1.40 4.56
C PHE A 187 0.77 0.90 5.16
N GLY A 188 -0.36 1.38 4.68
CA GLY A 188 -1.67 0.90 5.10
C GLY A 188 -2.70 2.01 5.13
N CYS A 189 -3.71 1.86 6.00
CA CYS A 189 -4.73 2.89 6.13
C CYS A 189 -4.16 4.18 6.73
N THR A 190 -4.74 5.31 6.35
CA THR A 190 -4.30 6.65 6.77
C THR A 190 -4.24 6.79 8.29
N PHE A 191 -5.20 6.21 9.00
CA PHE A 191 -5.24 6.25 10.47
C PHE A 191 -4.04 5.54 11.10
N MET A 192 -3.67 4.35 10.62
CA MET A 192 -2.49 3.61 11.11
C MET A 192 -1.19 4.39 10.85
N MET A 193 -1.03 4.96 9.67
CA MET A 193 0.13 5.78 9.32
C MET A 193 0.22 7.04 10.19
N LYS A 194 -0.92 7.72 10.45
CA LYS A 194 -1.01 8.85 11.39
C LYS A 194 -0.53 8.45 12.79
N LEU A 195 -1.11 7.39 13.37
CA LEU A 195 -0.74 6.92 14.72
C LEU A 195 0.73 6.51 14.79
N THR A 196 1.26 5.83 13.77
CA THR A 196 2.68 5.46 13.70
C THR A 196 3.56 6.72 13.73
N SER A 197 3.21 7.74 12.95
CA SER A 197 3.96 9.01 12.89
C SER A 197 3.88 9.78 14.22
N GLU A 198 2.70 9.84 14.84
CA GLU A 198 2.51 10.47 16.16
C GLU A 198 3.29 9.75 17.26
N THR A 199 3.43 8.43 17.18
CA THR A 199 4.21 7.62 18.12
C THR A 199 5.71 7.82 17.97
N THR A 200 6.20 7.92 16.75
CA THR A 200 7.64 8.03 16.46
C THR A 200 8.18 9.44 16.61
N LYS A 201 7.34 10.47 16.41
CA LYS A 201 7.72 11.89 16.49
C LYS A 201 8.39 12.26 17.84
N PRO A 202 7.79 11.97 19.02
CA PRO A 202 8.42 12.28 20.31
C PRO A 202 9.67 11.43 20.60
N LEU A 203 9.86 10.31 19.89
CA LEU A 203 11.03 9.45 20.01
C LEU A 203 12.18 9.91 19.09
N GLY A 204 11.95 10.93 18.25
CA GLY A 204 12.93 11.43 17.28
C GLY A 204 13.29 10.41 16.19
N ILE A 205 12.43 9.46 15.91
CA ILE A 205 12.66 8.41 14.90
C ILE A 205 12.13 8.89 13.55
N LYS A 206 13.00 8.99 12.55
CA LYS A 206 12.61 9.34 11.18
C LYS A 206 11.52 8.37 10.70
N THR A 207 10.42 8.91 10.21
CA THR A 207 9.27 8.11 9.77
C THR A 207 8.79 8.59 8.42
N VAL A 208 8.78 7.70 7.45
CA VAL A 208 8.22 7.94 6.12
C VAL A 208 6.95 7.13 5.93
N VAL A 209 5.98 7.72 5.24
CA VAL A 209 4.64 7.17 5.06
C VAL A 209 4.26 7.20 3.59
N HIS A 210 3.62 6.15 3.11
CA HIS A 210 3.09 6.07 1.75
C HIS A 210 1.64 6.51 1.70
N LEU A 211 1.39 7.73 1.23
CA LEU A 211 0.06 8.33 1.26
C LEU A 211 -0.86 7.78 0.18
N SER A 212 -2.02 7.29 0.60
CA SER A 212 -3.12 6.83 -0.27
C SER A 212 -4.10 7.98 -0.51
N SER A 213 -3.71 8.97 -1.31
CA SER A 213 -4.60 10.07 -1.73
C SER A 213 -5.45 9.66 -2.95
N ILE A 214 -6.58 10.33 -3.16
CA ILE A 214 -7.37 10.17 -4.39
C ILE A 214 -6.50 10.57 -5.58
N MET A 215 -6.33 9.68 -6.55
CA MET A 215 -5.56 9.92 -7.77
C MET A 215 -6.37 9.56 -9.00
N VAL A 216 -6.36 10.44 -10.01
CA VAL A 216 -7.05 10.23 -11.29
C VAL A 216 -6.04 10.17 -12.43
N ASP A 217 -5.20 11.18 -12.56
CA ASP A 217 -4.26 11.32 -13.67
C ASP A 217 -2.93 10.60 -13.40
N GLY A 218 -2.32 10.81 -12.23
CA GLY A 218 -1.06 10.19 -11.84
C GLY A 218 0.19 10.91 -12.36
N THR A 219 0.05 12.02 -13.11
CA THR A 219 1.15 12.76 -13.75
C THR A 219 1.32 14.19 -13.24
N GLY A 220 0.59 14.57 -12.18
CA GLY A 220 0.68 15.90 -11.56
C GLY A 220 -0.19 16.98 -12.21
N MET A 221 -0.97 16.66 -13.23
CA MET A 221 -1.74 17.66 -13.98
C MET A 221 -3.08 18.00 -13.33
N CYS A 222 -3.84 17.01 -12.82
CA CYS A 222 -5.21 17.23 -12.35
C CYS A 222 -5.31 17.80 -10.93
N GLY A 223 -4.25 17.69 -10.12
CA GLY A 223 -4.23 18.17 -8.73
C GLY A 223 -5.12 17.39 -7.74
N CYS A 224 -5.75 16.28 -8.14
CA CYS A 224 -6.61 15.48 -7.26
C CYS A 224 -5.85 14.93 -6.05
N CYS A 225 -4.60 14.52 -6.25
CA CYS A 225 -3.74 13.89 -5.25
C CYS A 225 -3.00 14.89 -4.35
N ARG A 226 -3.40 16.15 -4.30
CA ARG A 226 -2.73 17.15 -3.46
C ARG A 226 -2.85 16.81 -1.98
N VAL A 227 -1.75 16.93 -1.28
CA VAL A 227 -1.58 16.75 0.16
C VAL A 227 -0.85 17.96 0.74
N SER A 228 -1.01 18.22 2.03
CA SER A 228 -0.26 19.26 2.74
C SER A 228 0.86 18.59 3.53
N VAL A 229 2.12 18.96 3.25
CA VAL A 229 3.31 18.41 3.91
C VAL A 229 4.25 19.57 4.23
N GLY A 230 4.61 19.75 5.50
CA GLY A 230 5.43 20.87 5.96
C GLY A 230 4.82 22.24 5.68
N GLY A 231 3.47 22.33 5.63
CA GLY A 231 2.74 23.55 5.30
C GLY A 231 2.68 23.88 3.80
N GLU A 232 3.28 23.04 2.95
CA GLU A 232 3.28 23.23 1.49
C GLU A 232 2.34 22.22 0.80
N THR A 233 1.73 22.66 -0.31
CA THR A 233 0.96 21.74 -1.17
C THR A 233 1.90 20.89 -2.00
N ARG A 234 1.75 19.58 -1.90
CA ARG A 234 2.46 18.57 -2.69
C ARG A 234 1.47 17.71 -3.47
N PHE A 235 1.93 17.12 -4.56
CA PHE A 235 1.14 16.17 -5.36
C PHE A 235 1.67 14.76 -5.15
N ALA A 236 0.92 13.92 -4.43
CA ALA A 236 1.38 12.57 -4.06
C ALA A 236 1.77 11.70 -5.25
N CYS A 237 1.24 11.96 -6.44
CA CYS A 237 1.59 11.18 -7.63
C CYS A 237 2.96 11.53 -8.26
N VAL A 238 3.51 12.73 -8.02
CA VAL A 238 4.78 13.19 -8.62
C VAL A 238 5.80 13.67 -7.60
N ASP A 239 5.37 14.17 -6.42
CA ASP A 239 6.25 14.56 -5.32
C ASP A 239 6.42 13.43 -4.28
N GLY A 240 5.58 12.38 -4.38
CA GLY A 240 5.52 11.22 -3.50
C GLY A 240 5.45 9.91 -4.30
N PRO A 241 4.78 8.89 -3.80
CA PRO A 241 3.79 8.87 -2.71
C PRO A 241 4.37 8.86 -1.28
N GLU A 242 5.69 8.81 -1.13
CA GLU A 242 6.39 8.74 0.14
C GLU A 242 6.70 10.16 0.67
N PHE A 243 6.33 10.41 1.93
CA PHE A 243 6.55 11.70 2.61
C PHE A 243 7.00 11.50 4.05
N ASP A 244 7.62 12.53 4.63
CA ASP A 244 7.87 12.57 6.07
C ASP A 244 6.54 12.58 6.83
N GLY A 245 6.28 11.52 7.58
CA GLY A 245 5.03 11.35 8.32
C GLY A 245 4.84 12.38 9.43
N HIS A 246 5.91 13.01 9.89
CA HIS A 246 5.86 14.05 10.92
C HIS A 246 5.44 15.42 10.38
N GLU A 247 5.52 15.60 9.05
CA GLU A 247 5.18 16.85 8.36
C GLU A 247 3.84 16.79 7.62
N VAL A 248 3.20 15.62 7.53
CA VAL A 248 1.89 15.46 6.89
C VAL A 248 0.79 16.12 7.73
N ASP A 249 -0.03 16.94 7.09
CA ASP A 249 -1.31 17.42 7.64
C ASP A 249 -2.35 16.30 7.50
N TRP A 250 -2.44 15.47 8.53
CA TRP A 250 -3.31 14.30 8.56
C TRP A 250 -4.79 14.65 8.53
N ASP A 251 -5.19 15.79 9.11
CA ASP A 251 -6.59 16.18 9.20
C ASP A 251 -7.09 16.67 7.82
N VAL A 252 -6.26 17.42 7.11
CA VAL A 252 -6.52 17.80 5.71
C VAL A 252 -6.59 16.55 4.82
N LEU A 253 -5.66 15.60 4.96
CA LEU A 253 -5.67 14.37 4.17
C LEU A 253 -6.94 13.54 4.42
N LEU A 254 -7.31 13.31 5.68
CA LEU A 254 -8.52 12.57 6.05
C LEU A 254 -9.80 13.26 5.55
N SER A 255 -9.88 14.58 5.66
CA SER A 255 -11.01 15.37 5.15
C SER A 255 -11.16 15.20 3.63
N ARG A 256 -10.04 15.23 2.90
CA ARG A 256 -10.05 15.08 1.44
C ARG A 256 -10.42 13.67 0.99
N GLN A 257 -9.98 12.64 1.71
CA GLN A 257 -10.36 11.25 1.41
C GLN A 257 -11.87 10.99 1.56
N ARG A 258 -12.54 11.80 2.39
CA ARG A 258 -14.01 11.70 2.59
C ARG A 258 -14.82 12.50 1.57
N GLY A 259 -14.17 13.25 0.69
CA GLY A 259 -14.83 14.20 -0.19
C GLY A 259 -15.83 13.62 -1.19
N TYR A 260 -15.77 12.29 -1.44
CA TYR A 260 -16.69 11.57 -2.34
C TYR A 260 -17.31 10.34 -1.66
N GLN A 261 -17.34 10.31 -0.32
CA GLN A 261 -17.78 9.14 0.43
C GLN A 261 -19.23 8.77 0.15
N ASP A 262 -20.12 9.74 0.00
CA ASP A 262 -21.54 9.51 -0.28
C ASP A 262 -21.73 8.93 -1.68
N GLU A 263 -21.01 9.47 -2.68
CA GLU A 263 -21.03 8.99 -4.05
C GLU A 263 -20.41 7.57 -4.18
N GLU A 264 -19.35 7.29 -3.43
CA GLU A 264 -18.73 5.96 -3.36
C GLU A 264 -19.70 4.93 -2.76
N ILE A 265 -20.37 5.28 -1.66
CA ILE A 265 -21.40 4.42 -1.02
C ILE A 265 -22.56 4.17 -1.98
N GLN A 266 -23.08 5.21 -2.62
CA GLN A 266 -24.16 5.08 -3.59
C GLN A 266 -23.74 4.17 -4.77
N SER A 267 -22.57 4.39 -5.34
CA SER A 267 -22.04 3.58 -6.44
C SER A 267 -21.93 2.11 -6.05
N LEU A 268 -21.46 1.82 -4.83
CA LEU A 268 -21.34 0.46 -4.32
C LEU A 268 -22.70 -0.21 -4.15
N GLN A 269 -23.68 0.48 -3.54
CA GLN A 269 -25.05 -0.02 -3.37
C GLN A 269 -25.72 -0.31 -4.71
N GLU A 270 -25.58 0.56 -5.71
CA GLU A 270 -26.09 0.33 -7.06
C GLU A 270 -25.42 -0.87 -7.74
N TRP A 271 -24.12 -1.05 -7.53
CA TRP A 271 -23.39 -2.19 -8.05
C TRP A 271 -23.91 -3.50 -7.43
N GLU A 272 -23.98 -3.58 -6.12
CA GLU A 272 -24.46 -4.75 -5.39
C GLU A 272 -25.89 -5.12 -5.79
N SER A 273 -26.80 -4.15 -5.89
CA SER A 273 -28.20 -4.39 -6.31
C SER A 273 -28.30 -5.00 -7.71
N ARG A 274 -27.41 -4.60 -8.64
CA ARG A 274 -27.35 -5.18 -9.99
C ARG A 274 -26.80 -6.61 -10.01
N GLN A 275 -25.91 -6.96 -9.08
CA GLN A 275 -25.41 -8.35 -8.95
C GLN A 275 -26.50 -9.28 -8.44
N TRP A 276 -27.23 -8.86 -7.40
CA TRP A 276 -28.38 -9.63 -6.85
C TRP A 276 -29.49 -9.87 -7.87
N SER A 277 -29.72 -8.96 -8.82
CA SER A 277 -30.74 -9.11 -9.86
C SER A 277 -30.32 -10.06 -11.00
N ARG A 278 -29.07 -10.53 -11.03
CA ARG A 278 -28.51 -11.45 -12.05
C ARG A 278 -28.38 -12.89 -11.55
N THR A 279 -28.52 -13.12 -10.23
CA THR A 279 -28.58 -14.43 -9.58
C THR A 279 -30.02 -14.88 -9.41
#